data_d754ba25b9b12cf7583cee5818a15334
#
_entry.id   d754ba25b9b12cf7583cee5818a15334
#
_cell.length_a   1.000
_cell.length_b   1.000
_cell.length_c   1.000
_cell.angle_alpha   90.00
_cell.angle_beta   90.00
_cell.angle_gamma   90.00
#
_symmetry.space_group_name_H-M   'P 1'
#
loop_
_entity.id
_entity.type
_entity.pdbx_description
1 polymer ?
#
loop_
_entity_poly.entity_id
_entity_poly.type
_entity_poly.pdbx_seq_one_letter_code
_entity_poly.pdbx_strand_id
1 'polypeptide(L)'
;MKKSVIVAVALMCAASLFVSCAKKSSKKAGGAIKIGIINNPPSESGYRAANVKDMESVFSAAKGYDVKTFYSLKNDEQLNAATQFITDGVDYILLSAAATDGWSSVLKKAQKAGIKVFLFDRMINVEDSLYESAVVSDMAKEGETAVNWLKAQNLSEYKVVHIQGAMGSDAQIGRTGALDAEFAKGSMKKVVQQTATWDEAEAKKIVESVINSGEDFNVIYAENDGMAKGAVAALDEAGITHGVKGKVIVMGFDCNKWALRELLAGNWNYDGQCSPFQASIIENMIKTGNVPTKKYINEEKGFDATKITQADIDTYGLGD
;
A
#
# COMPACT_ATOMS: atom_id res chain seq x y z
N MET A 1 -75.45 -48.70 -45.29
CA MET A 1 -75.33 -48.99 -43.84
C MET A 1 -73.93 -49.54 -43.58
N LYS A 2 -73.08 -48.81 -42.94
CA LYS A 2 -72.00 -49.24 -42.02
C LYS A 2 -71.12 -48.04 -41.75
N LYS A 3 -71.18 -47.58 -40.45
CA LYS A 3 -70.42 -46.48 -39.96
C LYS A 3 -68.99 -46.91 -39.62
N SER A 4 -68.01 -46.23 -40.19
CA SER A 4 -66.62 -46.42 -39.82
C SER A 4 -66.19 -45.32 -38.81
N VAL A 5 -65.75 -45.77 -37.66
CA VAL A 5 -65.19 -44.90 -36.58
C VAL A 5 -63.73 -44.74 -36.87
N ILE A 6 -63.27 -43.49 -37.01
CA ILE A 6 -61.85 -43.15 -37.11
C ILE A 6 -61.38 -42.78 -35.71
N VAL A 7 -60.46 -43.58 -35.17
CA VAL A 7 -59.75 -43.29 -33.89
C VAL A 7 -58.50 -42.48 -34.24
N ALA A 8 -58.49 -41.23 -33.76
CA ALA A 8 -57.29 -40.39 -33.83
C ALA A 8 -56.44 -40.60 -32.56
N VAL A 9 -55.22 -41.16 -32.78
CA VAL A 9 -54.20 -41.29 -31.74
C VAL A 9 -53.44 -39.96 -31.68
N ALA A 10 -53.60 -39.21 -30.60
CA ALA A 10 -52.80 -38.02 -30.34
C ALA A 10 -51.50 -38.42 -29.64
N LEU A 11 -50.39 -38.24 -30.36
CA LEU A 11 -49.04 -38.38 -29.82
C LEU A 11 -48.71 -37.12 -29.01
N MET A 12 -48.69 -37.19 -27.66
CA MET A 12 -48.16 -36.15 -26.80
C MET A 12 -46.62 -36.23 -26.73
N CYS A 13 -45.94 -35.33 -27.44
CA CYS A 13 -44.49 -35.08 -27.21
C CYS A 13 -44.32 -34.22 -25.95
N ALA A 14 -43.90 -34.82 -24.86
CA ALA A 14 -43.48 -34.11 -23.67
C ALA A 14 -42.10 -33.45 -23.91
N ALA A 15 -42.12 -32.17 -24.26
CA ALA A 15 -40.90 -31.34 -24.24
C ALA A 15 -40.59 -30.93 -22.81
N SER A 16 -39.62 -31.62 -22.20
CA SER A 16 -39.04 -31.23 -20.91
C SER A 16 -38.21 -29.96 -21.07
N LEU A 17 -38.78 -28.84 -20.72
CA LEU A 17 -38.06 -27.56 -20.54
C LEU A 17 -37.19 -27.66 -19.30
N PHE A 18 -35.90 -27.91 -19.51
CA PHE A 18 -34.89 -27.63 -18.44
C PHE A 18 -34.79 -26.10 -18.27
N VAL A 19 -35.54 -25.56 -17.34
CA VAL A 19 -35.32 -24.21 -16.83
C VAL A 19 -34.05 -24.26 -15.99
N SER A 20 -32.92 -23.93 -16.62
CA SER A 20 -31.70 -23.61 -15.88
C SER A 20 -31.95 -22.35 -15.07
N CYS A 21 -32.22 -22.52 -13.77
CA CYS A 21 -32.19 -21.42 -12.81
C CYS A 21 -30.75 -20.92 -12.64
N ALA A 22 -30.26 -20.12 -13.57
CA ALA A 22 -29.19 -19.22 -13.27
C ALA A 22 -29.69 -18.24 -12.19
N LYS A 23 -29.26 -18.43 -10.94
CA LYS A 23 -29.44 -17.45 -9.88
C LYS A 23 -28.74 -16.16 -10.32
N LYS A 24 -29.43 -15.29 -11.05
CA LYS A 24 -29.08 -13.89 -11.11
C LYS A 24 -29.22 -13.38 -9.68
N SER A 25 -28.12 -13.08 -9.03
CA SER A 25 -28.09 -12.27 -7.84
C SER A 25 -28.80 -10.96 -8.16
N SER A 26 -30.09 -10.89 -7.79
CA SER A 26 -30.82 -9.63 -7.85
C SER A 26 -30.25 -8.72 -6.77
N LYS A 27 -29.42 -7.75 -7.15
CA LYS A 27 -29.14 -6.60 -6.29
C LYS A 27 -30.50 -6.08 -5.80
N LYS A 28 -30.74 -6.12 -4.50
CA LYS A 28 -31.85 -5.42 -3.86
C LYS A 28 -31.71 -3.94 -4.22
N ALA A 29 -32.62 -3.44 -5.05
CA ALA A 29 -32.74 -2.02 -5.30
C ALA A 29 -33.08 -1.33 -3.96
N GLY A 30 -32.17 -0.48 -3.45
CA GLY A 30 -32.47 0.45 -2.36
C GLY A 30 -31.67 0.35 -1.06
N GLY A 31 -30.71 -0.56 -0.91
CA GLY A 31 -29.83 -0.61 0.26
C GLY A 31 -28.46 0.03 0.02
N ALA A 32 -27.88 0.66 1.05
CA ALA A 32 -26.49 1.14 0.98
C ALA A 32 -25.53 -0.02 0.69
N ILE A 33 -24.49 0.23 -0.13
CA ILE A 33 -23.43 -0.73 -0.41
C ILE A 33 -22.62 -0.91 0.87
N LYS A 34 -22.47 -2.16 1.34
CA LYS A 34 -21.75 -2.49 2.56
C LYS A 34 -20.27 -2.71 2.28
N ILE A 35 -19.41 -1.95 2.94
CA ILE A 35 -17.96 -1.99 2.74
C ILE A 35 -17.26 -2.24 4.07
N GLY A 36 -16.37 -3.24 4.10
CA GLY A 36 -15.39 -3.42 5.16
C GLY A 36 -14.03 -2.87 4.72
N ILE A 37 -13.47 -1.91 5.44
CA ILE A 37 -12.14 -1.36 5.16
C ILE A 37 -11.18 -1.86 6.23
N ILE A 38 -10.10 -2.52 5.83
CA ILE A 38 -9.00 -2.97 6.68
C ILE A 38 -7.75 -2.19 6.31
N ASN A 39 -7.14 -1.54 7.30
CA ASN A 39 -5.97 -0.70 7.11
C ASN A 39 -5.12 -0.64 8.39
N ASN A 40 -3.94 -0.05 8.30
CA ASN A 40 -3.17 0.35 9.45
C ASN A 40 -3.76 1.64 10.06
N PRO A 41 -3.54 1.92 11.37
CA PRO A 41 -4.10 3.09 12.02
C PRO A 41 -3.48 4.40 11.48
N PRO A 42 -4.24 5.50 11.39
CA PRO A 42 -3.74 6.77 10.86
C PRO A 42 -2.57 7.37 11.65
N SER A 43 -2.36 6.92 12.89
CA SER A 43 -1.23 7.31 13.73
C SER A 43 0.10 6.64 13.35
N GLU A 44 0.11 5.68 12.40
CA GLU A 44 1.33 5.00 11.96
C GLU A 44 2.33 5.97 11.29
N SER A 45 1.82 6.83 10.41
CA SER A 45 2.66 7.76 9.63
C SER A 45 1.82 8.86 8.97
N GLY A 46 2.47 9.91 8.46
CA GLY A 46 1.80 10.94 7.65
C GLY A 46 1.16 10.37 6.38
N TYR A 47 1.82 9.42 5.72
CA TYR A 47 1.25 8.67 4.60
C TYR A 47 -0.06 7.99 5.00
N ARG A 48 -0.03 7.24 6.11
CA ARG A 48 -1.21 6.50 6.57
C ARG A 48 -2.37 7.42 6.96
N ALA A 49 -2.08 8.55 7.59
CA ALA A 49 -3.10 9.56 7.88
C ALA A 49 -3.77 10.10 6.61
N ALA A 50 -2.98 10.39 5.56
CA ALA A 50 -3.50 10.83 4.27
C ALA A 50 -4.32 9.73 3.57
N ASN A 51 -3.86 8.48 3.62
CA ASN A 51 -4.55 7.34 3.01
C ASN A 51 -5.89 7.02 3.68
N VAL A 52 -5.94 7.03 5.01
CA VAL A 52 -7.21 6.86 5.76
C VAL A 52 -8.17 7.99 5.42
N LYS A 53 -7.71 9.24 5.39
CA LYS A 53 -8.52 10.40 5.01
C LYS A 53 -9.06 10.30 3.58
N ASP A 54 -8.27 9.80 2.64
CA ASP A 54 -8.71 9.54 1.26
C ASP A 54 -9.86 8.52 1.24
N MET A 55 -9.69 7.37 1.90
CA MET A 55 -10.72 6.34 2.01
C MET A 55 -12.02 6.86 2.66
N GLU A 56 -11.93 7.56 3.78
CA GLU A 56 -13.08 8.14 4.48
C GLU A 56 -13.80 9.23 3.68
N SER A 57 -13.04 10.00 2.89
CA SER A 57 -13.59 11.05 2.03
C SER A 57 -14.49 10.51 0.93
N VAL A 58 -14.21 9.30 0.45
CA VAL A 58 -14.91 8.63 -0.65
C VAL A 58 -15.95 7.65 -0.13
N PHE A 59 -15.59 6.78 0.81
CA PHE A 59 -16.48 5.76 1.36
C PHE A 59 -17.11 6.24 2.67
N SER A 60 -18.29 6.81 2.58
CA SER A 60 -19.01 7.34 3.75
C SER A 60 -20.53 7.19 3.61
N ALA A 61 -21.24 7.25 4.73
CA ALA A 61 -22.70 7.20 4.74
C ALA A 61 -23.34 8.32 3.92
N ALA A 62 -22.73 9.50 3.92
CA ALA A 62 -23.20 10.64 3.13
C ALA A 62 -23.11 10.39 1.60
N LYS A 63 -22.27 9.45 1.19
CA LYS A 63 -22.11 9.03 -0.22
C LYS A 63 -22.85 7.72 -0.55
N GLY A 64 -23.67 7.21 0.36
CA GLY A 64 -24.51 6.03 0.13
C GLY A 64 -23.87 4.70 0.48
N TYR A 65 -22.80 4.69 1.28
CA TYR A 65 -22.14 3.49 1.73
C TYR A 65 -22.44 3.18 3.20
N ASP A 66 -22.57 1.90 3.54
CA ASP A 66 -22.54 1.38 4.92
C ASP A 66 -21.14 0.85 5.17
N VAL A 67 -20.31 1.64 5.89
CA VAL A 67 -18.87 1.39 6.01
C VAL A 67 -18.54 0.95 7.43
N LYS A 68 -17.80 -0.15 7.54
CA LYS A 68 -17.11 -0.58 8.74
C LYS A 68 -15.61 -0.51 8.51
N THR A 69 -14.88 0.14 9.41
CA THR A 69 -13.42 0.24 9.36
C THR A 69 -12.79 -0.56 10.48
N PHE A 70 -11.64 -1.15 10.19
CA PHE A 70 -10.80 -1.81 11.18
C PHE A 70 -9.34 -1.42 10.96
N TYR A 71 -8.69 -0.95 12.01
CA TYR A 71 -7.30 -0.48 11.98
C TYR A 71 -6.44 -1.29 12.94
N SER A 72 -5.37 -1.90 12.45
CA SER A 72 -4.37 -2.58 13.27
C SER A 72 -3.03 -2.71 12.54
N LEU A 73 -1.94 -2.64 13.30
CA LEU A 73 -0.58 -2.96 12.83
C LEU A 73 -0.27 -4.46 12.86
N LYS A 74 -1.21 -5.28 13.39
CA LYS A 74 -1.02 -6.72 13.53
C LYS A 74 -1.79 -7.48 12.46
N ASN A 75 -1.07 -8.27 11.69
CA ASN A 75 -1.65 -9.03 10.58
C ASN A 75 -2.73 -10.03 11.02
N ASP A 76 -2.54 -10.69 12.16
CA ASP A 76 -3.52 -11.64 12.73
C ASP A 76 -4.83 -10.95 13.12
N GLU A 77 -4.77 -9.74 13.68
CA GLU A 77 -5.95 -8.93 13.99
C GLU A 77 -6.69 -8.51 12.70
N GLN A 78 -5.96 -8.13 11.65
CA GLN A 78 -6.55 -7.80 10.35
C GLN A 78 -7.20 -9.03 9.69
N LEU A 79 -6.60 -10.23 9.77
CA LEU A 79 -7.17 -11.48 9.28
C LEU A 79 -8.48 -11.83 10.01
N ASN A 80 -8.53 -11.59 11.32
CA ASN A 80 -9.74 -11.77 12.12
C ASN A 80 -10.83 -10.76 11.72
N ALA A 81 -10.48 -9.51 11.48
CA ALA A 81 -11.41 -8.48 10.99
C ALA A 81 -12.00 -8.84 9.62
N ALA A 82 -11.18 -9.35 8.70
CA ALA A 82 -11.67 -9.85 7.41
C ALA A 82 -12.68 -11.00 7.59
N THR A 83 -12.40 -11.92 8.51
CA THR A 83 -13.32 -13.03 8.84
C THR A 83 -14.63 -12.49 9.42
N GLN A 84 -14.58 -11.45 10.25
CA GLN A 84 -15.77 -10.80 10.80
C GLN A 84 -16.58 -10.11 9.70
N PHE A 85 -15.94 -9.37 8.80
CA PHE A 85 -16.63 -8.72 7.67
C PHE A 85 -17.31 -9.74 6.74
N ILE A 86 -16.71 -10.92 6.55
CA ILE A 86 -17.34 -12.01 5.80
C ILE A 86 -18.61 -12.49 6.52
N THR A 87 -18.55 -12.64 7.83
CA THR A 87 -19.71 -13.04 8.67
C THR A 87 -20.81 -12.00 8.66
N ASP A 88 -20.44 -10.72 8.68
CA ASP A 88 -21.37 -9.58 8.63
C ASP A 88 -22.03 -9.43 7.25
N GLY A 89 -21.53 -10.13 6.22
CA GLY A 89 -22.07 -10.11 4.87
C GLY A 89 -21.91 -8.75 4.21
N VAL A 90 -20.69 -8.18 4.24
CA VAL A 90 -20.35 -6.99 3.45
C VAL A 90 -20.37 -7.33 1.95
N ASP A 91 -20.59 -6.33 1.10
CA ASP A 91 -20.51 -6.52 -0.35
C ASP A 91 -19.06 -6.50 -0.84
N TYR A 92 -18.24 -5.66 -0.20
CA TYR A 92 -16.83 -5.46 -0.56
C TYR A 92 -15.94 -5.41 0.68
N ILE A 93 -14.72 -5.94 0.52
CA ILE A 93 -13.60 -5.71 1.44
C ILE A 93 -12.54 -4.91 0.70
N LEU A 94 -12.15 -3.76 1.25
CA LEU A 94 -11.01 -2.97 0.81
C LEU A 94 -9.87 -3.22 1.79
N LEU A 95 -8.71 -3.65 1.28
CA LEU A 95 -7.62 -4.18 2.10
C LEU A 95 -6.28 -3.50 1.78
N SER A 96 -5.68 -2.85 2.77
CA SER A 96 -4.26 -2.53 2.87
C SER A 96 -3.67 -3.34 4.03
N ALA A 97 -2.91 -4.37 3.71
CA ALA A 97 -2.48 -5.36 4.68
C ALA A 97 -1.26 -4.92 5.48
N ALA A 98 -1.20 -5.26 6.76
CA ALA A 98 -0.02 -5.02 7.61
C ALA A 98 1.19 -5.86 7.15
N ALA A 99 0.95 -7.11 6.68
CA ALA A 99 1.95 -7.99 6.10
C ALA A 99 1.40 -8.72 4.87
N THR A 100 2.31 -9.16 3.99
CA THR A 100 1.95 -9.77 2.70
C THR A 100 1.36 -11.16 2.83
N ASP A 101 1.69 -11.92 3.88
CA ASP A 101 1.38 -13.33 3.99
C ASP A 101 0.12 -13.64 4.82
N GLY A 102 -0.39 -14.86 4.65
CA GLY A 102 -1.50 -15.41 5.46
C GLY A 102 -2.90 -15.19 4.89
N TRP A 103 -3.06 -14.38 3.85
CA TRP A 103 -4.36 -13.92 3.33
C TRP A 103 -5.14 -14.95 2.51
N SER A 104 -4.48 -15.92 1.87
CA SER A 104 -5.14 -16.86 0.92
C SER A 104 -6.36 -17.57 1.51
N SER A 105 -6.30 -18.01 2.77
CA SER A 105 -7.40 -18.76 3.38
C SER A 105 -8.66 -17.91 3.59
N VAL A 106 -8.49 -16.70 4.13
CA VAL A 106 -9.62 -15.79 4.39
C VAL A 106 -10.20 -15.22 3.10
N LEU A 107 -9.37 -14.91 2.10
CA LEU A 107 -9.86 -14.43 0.81
C LEU A 107 -10.61 -15.49 0.01
N LYS A 108 -10.22 -16.78 0.11
CA LYS A 108 -11.01 -17.89 -0.43
C LYS A 108 -12.39 -17.99 0.23
N LYS A 109 -12.51 -17.68 1.52
CA LYS A 109 -13.82 -17.61 2.21
C LYS A 109 -14.64 -16.43 1.72
N ALA A 110 -14.04 -15.25 1.54
CA ALA A 110 -14.71 -14.08 0.97
C ALA A 110 -15.26 -14.38 -0.42
N GLN A 111 -14.45 -14.97 -1.30
CA GLN A 111 -14.84 -15.37 -2.64
C GLN A 111 -16.03 -16.37 -2.64
N LYS A 112 -15.99 -17.38 -1.76
CA LYS A 112 -17.10 -18.33 -1.61
C LYS A 112 -18.39 -17.69 -1.11
N ALA A 113 -18.27 -16.64 -0.31
CA ALA A 113 -19.40 -15.84 0.16
C ALA A 113 -19.91 -14.83 -0.88
N GLY A 114 -19.24 -14.70 -2.03
CA GLY A 114 -19.57 -13.74 -3.07
C GLY A 114 -19.15 -12.30 -2.76
N ILE A 115 -18.27 -12.11 -1.78
CA ILE A 115 -17.71 -10.83 -1.37
C ILE A 115 -16.53 -10.49 -2.27
N LYS A 116 -16.53 -9.29 -2.82
CA LYS A 116 -15.48 -8.79 -3.70
C LYS A 116 -14.39 -8.09 -2.90
N VAL A 117 -13.13 -8.36 -3.23
CA VAL A 117 -11.98 -7.78 -2.53
C VAL A 117 -11.22 -6.85 -3.47
N PHE A 118 -10.91 -5.65 -3.01
CA PHE A 118 -9.97 -4.73 -3.66
C PHE A 118 -8.78 -4.54 -2.73
N LEU A 119 -7.58 -4.64 -3.31
CA LEU A 119 -6.36 -4.27 -2.61
C LEU A 119 -6.07 -2.79 -2.88
N PHE A 120 -5.52 -2.09 -1.91
CA PHE A 120 -5.05 -0.73 -2.08
C PHE A 120 -3.74 -0.51 -1.32
N ASP A 121 -2.99 0.53 -1.71
CA ASP A 121 -1.72 0.91 -1.11
C ASP A 121 -0.61 -0.11 -1.44
N ARG A 122 -0.75 -1.36 -1.03
CA ARG A 122 0.26 -2.41 -1.10
C ARG A 122 -0.30 -3.76 -1.53
N MET A 123 0.57 -4.58 -2.10
CA MET A 123 0.24 -5.94 -2.52
C MET A 123 0.30 -6.94 -1.36
N ILE A 124 -0.30 -8.11 -1.58
CA ILE A 124 -0.21 -9.28 -0.72
C ILE A 124 0.15 -10.52 -1.54
N ASN A 125 0.66 -11.53 -0.85
CA ASN A 125 1.15 -12.76 -1.47
C ASN A 125 0.02 -13.79 -1.65
N VAL A 126 -0.83 -13.55 -2.65
CA VAL A 126 -1.97 -14.42 -3.00
C VAL A 126 -2.14 -14.57 -4.50
N GLU A 127 -2.91 -15.59 -4.92
CA GLU A 127 -3.31 -15.74 -6.31
C GLU A 127 -4.21 -14.56 -6.76
N ASP A 128 -4.00 -14.09 -7.98
CA ASP A 128 -4.76 -12.97 -8.56
C ASP A 128 -6.27 -13.23 -8.60
N SER A 129 -6.69 -14.48 -8.65
CA SER A 129 -8.11 -14.86 -8.64
C SER A 129 -8.87 -14.50 -7.36
N LEU A 130 -8.16 -14.13 -6.27
CA LEU A 130 -8.73 -13.90 -4.94
C LEU A 130 -9.11 -12.44 -4.67
N TYR A 131 -8.82 -11.53 -5.59
CA TYR A 131 -9.23 -10.12 -5.51
C TYR A 131 -9.73 -9.62 -6.87
N GLU A 132 -10.50 -8.55 -6.91
CA GLU A 132 -11.01 -7.95 -8.15
C GLU A 132 -9.92 -7.15 -8.85
N SER A 133 -9.33 -6.20 -8.14
CA SER A 133 -8.21 -5.38 -8.60
C SER A 133 -7.38 -4.91 -7.40
N ALA A 134 -6.13 -4.52 -7.69
CA ALA A 134 -5.23 -3.85 -6.77
C ALA A 134 -4.91 -2.44 -7.30
N VAL A 135 -5.10 -1.41 -6.48
CA VAL A 135 -4.69 -0.03 -6.75
C VAL A 135 -3.57 0.30 -5.79
N VAL A 136 -2.33 0.19 -6.25
CA VAL A 136 -1.15 0.08 -5.38
C VAL A 136 0.03 0.88 -5.95
N SER A 137 1.05 1.10 -5.10
CA SER A 137 2.37 1.56 -5.51
C SER A 137 3.25 0.39 -5.97
N ASP A 138 4.26 0.66 -6.79
CA ASP A 138 5.32 -0.30 -7.11
C ASP A 138 6.48 -0.11 -6.13
N MET A 139 6.37 -0.75 -4.97
CA MET A 139 7.34 -0.61 -3.87
C MET A 139 8.76 -1.03 -4.26
N ALA A 140 8.90 -2.01 -5.17
CA ALA A 140 10.22 -2.40 -5.70
C ALA A 140 10.80 -1.28 -6.58
N LYS A 141 9.95 -0.65 -7.40
CA LYS A 141 10.35 0.47 -8.26
C LYS A 141 10.73 1.72 -7.46
N GLU A 142 10.03 1.99 -6.34
CA GLU A 142 10.43 3.06 -5.41
C GLU A 142 11.86 2.82 -4.91
N GLY A 143 12.15 1.61 -4.41
CA GLY A 143 13.48 1.23 -3.95
C GLY A 143 14.54 1.32 -5.06
N GLU A 144 14.26 0.79 -6.26
CA GLU A 144 15.15 0.90 -7.42
C GLU A 144 15.46 2.37 -7.78
N THR A 145 14.44 3.23 -7.78
CA THR A 145 14.57 4.65 -8.12
C THR A 145 15.47 5.35 -7.10
N ALA A 146 15.26 5.11 -5.81
CA ALA A 146 16.07 5.67 -4.74
C ALA A 146 17.54 5.20 -4.79
N VAL A 147 17.76 3.91 -4.98
CA VAL A 147 19.11 3.34 -5.08
C VAL A 147 19.84 3.84 -6.33
N ASN A 148 19.15 3.95 -7.48
CA ASN A 148 19.73 4.50 -8.69
C ASN A 148 20.11 5.98 -8.52
N TRP A 149 19.25 6.76 -7.83
CA TRP A 149 19.59 8.14 -7.48
C TRP A 149 20.83 8.20 -6.58
N LEU A 150 20.90 7.36 -5.54
CA LEU A 150 22.04 7.29 -4.63
C LEU A 150 23.34 6.97 -5.38
N LYS A 151 23.33 5.99 -6.27
CA LYS A 151 24.50 5.63 -7.11
C LYS A 151 24.95 6.78 -8.00
N ALA A 152 24.03 7.59 -8.51
CA ALA A 152 24.34 8.75 -9.34
C ALA A 152 25.06 9.86 -8.56
N GLN A 153 25.13 9.80 -7.22
CA GLN A 153 25.92 10.76 -6.42
C GLN A 153 27.43 10.52 -6.54
N ASN A 154 27.86 9.37 -7.09
CA ASN A 154 29.26 9.02 -7.36
C ASN A 154 30.19 9.19 -6.15
N LEU A 155 29.74 8.76 -4.96
CA LEU A 155 30.57 8.78 -3.76
C LEU A 155 31.73 7.79 -3.90
N SER A 156 32.88 8.10 -3.28
CA SER A 156 34.01 7.17 -3.24
C SER A 156 33.73 5.88 -2.48
N GLU A 157 32.84 5.96 -1.48
CA GLU A 157 32.33 4.84 -0.70
C GLU A 157 30.88 5.13 -0.28
N TYR A 158 30.06 4.10 -0.19
CA TYR A 158 28.71 4.13 0.37
C TYR A 158 28.68 3.32 1.66
N LYS A 159 28.60 3.98 2.81
CA LYS A 159 28.48 3.38 4.14
C LYS A 159 27.07 3.67 4.66
N VAL A 160 26.18 2.68 4.55
CA VAL A 160 24.74 2.88 4.68
C VAL A 160 24.23 2.43 6.03
N VAL A 161 23.58 3.33 6.74
CA VAL A 161 22.67 3.04 7.84
C VAL A 161 21.28 2.89 7.21
N HIS A 162 20.77 1.66 7.17
CA HIS A 162 19.47 1.32 6.59
C HIS A 162 18.44 1.11 7.70
N ILE A 163 17.43 1.97 7.72
CA ILE A 163 16.34 1.98 8.70
C ILE A 163 15.08 1.45 8.01
N GLN A 164 14.71 0.21 8.32
CA GLN A 164 13.63 -0.50 7.67
C GLN A 164 12.28 -0.21 8.32
N GLY A 165 11.23 -0.30 7.52
CA GLY A 165 9.85 -0.27 7.96
C GLY A 165 9.42 -1.54 8.71
N ALA A 166 8.10 -1.74 8.85
CA ALA A 166 7.54 -2.93 9.48
C ALA A 166 7.85 -4.17 8.64
N MET A 167 8.52 -5.13 9.25
CA MET A 167 8.97 -6.34 8.57
C MET A 167 7.82 -7.15 7.98
N GLY A 168 8.00 -7.57 6.72
CA GLY A 168 7.01 -8.36 5.99
C GLY A 168 5.89 -7.53 5.34
N SER A 169 5.90 -6.20 5.46
CA SER A 169 5.05 -5.34 4.64
C SER A 169 5.60 -5.21 3.22
N ASP A 170 4.73 -5.02 2.23
CA ASP A 170 5.12 -4.88 0.83
C ASP A 170 6.11 -3.72 0.61
N ALA A 171 5.87 -2.57 1.27
CA ALA A 171 6.75 -1.41 1.20
C ALA A 171 8.16 -1.72 1.74
N GLN A 172 8.27 -2.38 2.91
CA GLN A 172 9.56 -2.79 3.44
C GLN A 172 10.27 -3.77 2.50
N ILE A 173 9.56 -4.78 1.99
CA ILE A 173 10.14 -5.78 1.09
C ILE A 173 10.70 -5.11 -0.19
N GLY A 174 9.92 -4.23 -0.80
CA GLY A 174 10.30 -3.55 -2.04
C GLY A 174 11.46 -2.57 -1.86
N ARG A 175 11.35 -1.65 -0.88
CA ARG A 175 12.39 -0.63 -0.61
C ARG A 175 13.69 -1.25 -0.12
N THR A 176 13.63 -2.30 0.72
CA THR A 176 14.80 -3.07 1.16
C THR A 176 15.47 -3.83 0.01
N GLY A 177 14.68 -4.48 -0.87
CA GLY A 177 15.20 -5.40 -1.87
C GLY A 177 16.21 -4.78 -2.84
N ALA A 178 15.98 -3.53 -3.26
CA ALA A 178 16.88 -2.80 -4.15
C ALA A 178 18.23 -2.51 -3.48
N LEU A 179 18.22 -2.12 -2.20
CA LEU A 179 19.45 -1.83 -1.45
C LEU A 179 20.22 -3.12 -1.10
N ASP A 180 19.52 -4.19 -0.73
CA ASP A 180 20.12 -5.50 -0.45
C ASP A 180 20.84 -6.06 -1.68
N ALA A 181 20.31 -5.80 -2.89
CA ALA A 181 21.00 -6.19 -4.13
C ALA A 181 22.36 -5.49 -4.29
N GLU A 182 22.51 -4.24 -3.87
CA GLU A 182 23.79 -3.52 -3.91
C GLU A 182 24.73 -3.98 -2.78
N PHE A 183 24.22 -4.30 -1.60
CA PHE A 183 25.01 -4.93 -0.54
C PHE A 183 25.57 -6.29 -0.98
N ALA A 184 24.77 -7.12 -1.63
CA ALA A 184 25.20 -8.42 -2.14
C ALA A 184 26.28 -8.32 -3.22
N LYS A 185 26.29 -7.25 -4.02
CA LYS A 185 27.32 -6.96 -5.03
C LYS A 185 28.61 -6.40 -4.40
N GLY A 186 28.58 -5.96 -3.14
CA GLY A 186 29.68 -5.27 -2.47
C GLY A 186 29.91 -3.83 -2.97
N SER A 187 28.94 -3.26 -3.72
CA SER A 187 29.00 -1.87 -4.21
C SER A 187 28.68 -0.86 -3.12
N MET A 188 28.01 -1.28 -2.06
CA MET A 188 27.69 -0.50 -0.87
C MET A 188 28.01 -1.29 0.39
N LYS A 189 28.51 -0.62 1.43
CA LYS A 189 28.77 -1.22 2.74
C LYS A 189 27.55 -1.04 3.63
N LYS A 190 26.98 -2.14 4.11
CA LYS A 190 25.95 -2.13 5.14
C LYS A 190 26.61 -1.90 6.51
N VAL A 191 26.37 -0.73 7.11
CA VAL A 191 26.83 -0.40 8.48
C VAL A 191 25.85 -1.03 9.47
N VAL A 192 24.56 -0.72 9.33
CA VAL A 192 23.48 -1.36 10.05
C VAL A 192 22.27 -1.53 9.12
N GLN A 193 21.45 -2.52 9.39
CA GLN A 193 20.15 -2.72 8.77
C GLN A 193 19.21 -3.22 9.86
N GLN A 194 18.30 -2.36 10.28
CA GLN A 194 17.42 -2.63 11.43
C GLN A 194 16.06 -2.00 11.21
N THR A 195 15.01 -2.72 11.63
CA THR A 195 13.65 -2.18 11.57
C THR A 195 13.38 -1.19 12.70
N ALA A 196 12.79 -0.05 12.35
CA ALA A 196 12.17 0.88 13.27
C ALA A 196 10.63 0.85 13.19
N THR A 197 10.06 -0.10 12.42
CA THR A 197 8.60 -0.32 12.31
C THR A 197 7.78 0.94 11.99
N TRP A 198 8.32 1.82 11.14
CA TRP A 198 7.80 3.14 10.74
C TRP A 198 7.88 4.22 11.83
N ASP A 199 8.46 3.93 13.01
CA ASP A 199 8.48 4.81 14.16
C ASP A 199 9.70 5.76 14.18
N GLU A 200 9.44 7.07 14.36
CA GLU A 200 10.44 8.14 14.41
C GLU A 200 11.41 7.97 15.58
N ALA A 201 10.89 7.63 16.76
CA ALA A 201 11.71 7.52 17.97
C ALA A 201 12.61 6.29 17.96
N GLU A 202 12.13 5.16 17.42
CA GLU A 202 12.95 3.96 17.24
C GLU A 202 14.05 4.19 16.19
N ALA A 203 13.75 4.89 15.10
CA ALA A 203 14.75 5.28 14.10
C ALA A 203 15.86 6.16 14.69
N LYS A 204 15.48 7.14 15.53
CA LYS A 204 16.45 7.96 16.26
C LYS A 204 17.40 7.10 17.11
N LYS A 205 16.87 6.17 17.91
CA LYS A 205 17.67 5.27 18.76
C LYS A 205 18.66 4.42 17.96
N ILE A 206 18.24 3.94 16.79
CA ILE A 206 19.13 3.17 15.89
C ILE A 206 20.34 4.02 15.49
N VAL A 207 20.10 5.26 15.03
CA VAL A 207 21.17 6.15 14.59
C VAL A 207 22.07 6.58 15.76
N GLU A 208 21.49 6.91 16.92
CA GLU A 208 22.24 7.18 18.15
C GLU A 208 23.17 6.01 18.53
N SER A 209 22.69 4.78 18.40
CA SER A 209 23.49 3.58 18.68
C SER A 209 24.67 3.46 17.72
N VAL A 210 24.47 3.73 16.41
CA VAL A 210 25.56 3.73 15.42
C VAL A 210 26.58 4.83 15.73
N ILE A 211 26.14 6.04 16.04
CA ILE A 211 27.01 7.16 16.41
C ILE A 211 27.84 6.80 17.64
N ASN A 212 27.20 6.27 18.68
CA ASN A 212 27.86 5.90 19.94
C ASN A 212 28.85 4.73 19.78
N SER A 213 28.64 3.85 18.80
CA SER A 213 29.60 2.77 18.50
C SER A 213 30.88 3.26 17.81
N GLY A 214 30.88 4.48 17.30
CA GLY A 214 31.97 5.05 16.52
C GLY A 214 32.09 4.51 15.09
N GLU A 215 31.06 3.81 14.61
CA GLU A 215 31.02 3.34 13.23
C GLU A 215 30.89 4.52 12.26
N ASP A 216 31.71 4.51 11.21
CA ASP A 216 31.69 5.54 10.17
C ASP A 216 30.60 5.26 9.12
N PHE A 217 29.79 6.27 8.81
CA PHE A 217 28.76 6.20 7.80
C PHE A 217 28.59 7.55 7.07
N ASN A 218 28.00 7.50 5.87
CA ASN A 218 27.74 8.68 5.05
C ASN A 218 26.39 8.65 4.33
N VAL A 219 25.56 7.63 4.59
CA VAL A 219 24.20 7.53 4.04
C VAL A 219 23.24 7.04 5.12
N ILE A 220 22.15 7.77 5.30
CA ILE A 220 20.92 7.31 5.95
C ILE A 220 19.92 6.97 4.86
N TYR A 221 19.53 5.70 4.77
CA TYR A 221 18.44 5.22 3.92
C TYR A 221 17.28 4.81 4.85
N ALA A 222 16.31 5.70 5.03
CA ALA A 222 15.14 5.44 5.86
C ALA A 222 13.93 5.17 4.96
N GLU A 223 13.21 4.07 5.21
CA GLU A 223 12.12 3.63 4.35
C GLU A 223 10.82 4.43 4.50
N ASN A 224 10.80 5.48 5.36
CA ASN A 224 9.78 6.54 5.35
C ASN A 224 10.32 7.84 5.93
N ASP A 225 9.57 8.92 5.75
CA ASP A 225 9.92 10.27 6.21
C ASP A 225 9.99 10.39 7.75
N GLY A 226 9.08 9.73 8.47
CA GLY A 226 9.10 9.76 9.94
C GLY A 226 10.39 9.19 10.48
N MET A 227 10.86 8.07 9.95
CA MET A 227 12.13 7.47 10.34
C MET A 227 13.33 8.32 9.89
N ALA A 228 13.28 8.93 8.70
CA ALA A 228 14.32 9.87 8.25
C ALA A 228 14.44 11.07 9.20
N LYS A 229 13.30 11.62 9.66
CA LYS A 229 13.27 12.71 10.65
C LYS A 229 13.89 12.29 11.99
N GLY A 230 13.57 11.08 12.48
CA GLY A 230 14.19 10.54 13.69
C GLY A 230 15.71 10.40 13.55
N ALA A 231 16.17 9.91 12.38
CA ALA A 231 17.59 9.82 12.06
C ALA A 231 18.27 11.19 12.06
N VAL A 232 17.66 12.19 11.44
CA VAL A 232 18.17 13.58 11.40
C VAL A 232 18.27 14.16 12.80
N ALA A 233 17.28 13.94 13.67
CA ALA A 233 17.34 14.39 15.06
C ALA A 233 18.56 13.84 15.81
N ALA A 234 18.95 12.58 15.58
CA ALA A 234 20.16 12.00 16.15
C ALA A 234 21.44 12.62 15.59
N LEU A 235 21.46 12.91 14.26
CA LEU A 235 22.60 13.58 13.61
C LEU A 235 22.80 15.00 14.19
N ASP A 236 21.72 15.77 14.31
CA ASP A 236 21.75 17.15 14.84
C ASP A 236 22.25 17.19 16.29
N GLU A 237 21.75 16.31 17.15
CA GLU A 237 22.19 16.21 18.55
C GLU A 237 23.67 15.86 18.68
N ALA A 238 24.21 15.08 17.73
CA ALA A 238 25.62 14.72 17.67
C ALA A 238 26.49 15.76 16.93
N GLY A 239 25.91 16.81 16.36
CA GLY A 239 26.62 17.82 15.57
C GLY A 239 27.15 17.29 14.24
N ILE A 240 26.54 16.25 13.69
CA ILE A 240 26.92 15.64 12.40
C ILE A 240 26.15 16.34 11.28
N THR A 241 26.87 16.97 10.36
CA THR A 241 26.27 17.69 9.24
C THR A 241 25.66 16.72 8.22
N HIS A 242 24.49 17.05 7.70
CA HIS A 242 23.75 16.22 6.73
C HIS A 242 23.12 17.07 5.63
N GLY A 243 22.52 16.39 4.64
CA GLY A 243 21.89 17.05 3.49
C GLY A 243 22.90 17.43 2.40
N VAL A 244 22.52 18.37 1.53
CA VAL A 244 23.25 18.72 0.29
C VAL A 244 24.68 19.21 0.56
N LYS A 245 24.90 19.90 1.68
CA LYS A 245 26.22 20.44 2.07
C LYS A 245 26.83 19.69 3.26
N GLY A 246 26.19 18.62 3.69
CA GLY A 246 26.61 17.86 4.85
C GLY A 246 27.49 16.66 4.52
N LYS A 247 27.96 16.00 5.58
CA LYS A 247 28.72 14.75 5.50
C LYS A 247 27.82 13.56 5.15
N VAL A 248 26.56 13.59 5.61
CA VAL A 248 25.63 12.46 5.52
C VAL A 248 24.51 12.75 4.55
N ILE A 249 24.35 11.89 3.55
CA ILE A 249 23.17 11.85 2.68
C ILE A 249 21.97 11.33 3.50
N VAL A 250 20.82 12.04 3.42
CA VAL A 250 19.57 11.63 4.05
C VAL A 250 18.52 11.36 2.97
N MET A 251 17.93 10.18 3.02
CA MET A 251 16.90 9.72 2.10
C MET A 251 15.65 9.29 2.87
N GLY A 252 14.49 9.71 2.37
CA GLY A 252 13.17 9.36 2.89
C GLY A 252 12.24 8.84 1.79
N PHE A 253 11.03 8.48 2.19
CA PHE A 253 9.93 8.11 1.31
C PHE A 253 8.61 8.61 1.90
N ASP A 254 7.61 8.78 1.07
CA ASP A 254 6.21 9.16 1.25
C ASP A 254 5.90 10.57 0.73
N CYS A 255 6.85 11.49 0.72
CA CYS A 255 6.65 12.89 0.33
C CYS A 255 5.69 13.64 1.26
N ASN A 256 5.84 13.50 2.59
CA ASN A 256 5.15 14.41 3.50
C ASN A 256 5.57 15.86 3.21
N LYS A 257 4.61 16.78 3.22
CA LYS A 257 4.87 18.19 2.85
C LYS A 257 5.99 18.82 3.69
N TRP A 258 6.07 18.49 4.96
CA TRP A 258 7.15 18.94 5.84
C TRP A 258 8.51 18.34 5.42
N ALA A 259 8.58 17.05 4.99
CA ALA A 259 9.80 16.42 4.51
C ALA A 259 10.27 17.04 3.18
N LEU A 260 9.35 17.29 2.25
CA LEU A 260 9.68 18.00 1.01
C LEU A 260 10.17 19.44 1.25
N ARG A 261 9.74 20.11 2.34
CA ARG A 261 10.30 21.41 2.75
C ARG A 261 11.74 21.27 3.23
N GLU A 262 12.06 20.22 4.01
CA GLU A 262 13.44 19.92 4.41
C GLU A 262 14.31 19.59 3.19
N LEU A 263 13.75 18.89 2.21
CA LEU A 263 14.41 18.61 0.95
C LEU A 263 14.70 19.90 0.17
N LEU A 264 13.71 20.79 0.03
CA LEU A 264 13.85 22.10 -0.65
C LEU A 264 14.87 23.01 0.06
N ALA A 265 14.95 22.94 1.38
CA ALA A 265 15.95 23.66 2.18
C ALA A 265 17.36 23.07 2.05
N GLY A 266 17.50 21.88 1.47
CA GLY A 266 18.76 21.18 1.32
C GLY A 266 19.21 20.43 2.58
N ASN A 267 18.35 20.28 3.59
CA ASN A 267 18.62 19.53 4.82
C ASN A 267 18.55 18.01 4.58
N TRP A 268 17.78 17.57 3.58
CA TRP A 268 17.72 16.21 3.07
C TRP A 268 18.22 16.17 1.64
N ASN A 269 18.39 14.98 1.06
CA ASN A 269 18.96 14.81 -0.28
C ASN A 269 17.97 14.20 -1.26
N TYR A 270 17.12 13.28 -0.80
CA TYR A 270 16.18 12.53 -1.65
C TYR A 270 14.91 12.18 -0.87
N ASP A 271 13.78 12.20 -1.58
CA ASP A 271 12.51 11.70 -1.08
C ASP A 271 11.77 10.95 -2.20
N GLY A 272 11.37 9.72 -1.93
CA GLY A 272 10.60 8.88 -2.85
C GLY A 272 9.11 9.07 -2.65
N GLN A 273 8.37 9.40 -3.72
CA GLN A 273 6.93 9.50 -3.64
C GLN A 273 6.30 8.12 -3.41
N CYS A 274 5.31 8.07 -2.50
CA CYS A 274 4.33 7.01 -2.36
C CYS A 274 2.93 7.66 -2.29
N SER A 275 2.05 7.35 -3.24
CA SER A 275 0.75 8.02 -3.34
C SER A 275 -0.30 7.34 -2.47
N PRO A 276 -0.96 8.05 -1.52
CA PRO A 276 -2.01 7.49 -0.68
C PRO A 276 -3.42 7.54 -1.31
N PHE A 277 -3.55 8.06 -2.54
CA PHE A 277 -4.84 8.40 -3.16
C PHE A 277 -5.35 7.28 -4.07
N GLN A 278 -6.04 6.29 -3.51
CA GLN A 278 -6.57 5.14 -4.24
C GLN A 278 -8.10 5.05 -4.23
N ALA A 279 -8.77 5.73 -3.29
CA ALA A 279 -10.19 5.51 -3.00
C ALA A 279 -11.11 5.82 -4.19
N SER A 280 -10.88 6.92 -4.91
CA SER A 280 -11.71 7.32 -6.04
C SER A 280 -11.62 6.36 -7.24
N ILE A 281 -10.45 5.74 -7.45
CA ILE A 281 -10.22 4.74 -8.49
C ILE A 281 -11.03 3.47 -8.16
N ILE A 282 -10.95 3.01 -6.91
CA ILE A 282 -11.69 1.84 -6.43
C ILE A 282 -13.20 2.13 -6.48
N GLU A 283 -13.64 3.31 -6.03
CA GLU A 283 -15.04 3.70 -6.07
C GLU A 283 -15.61 3.65 -7.48
N ASN A 284 -14.87 4.16 -8.46
CA ASN A 284 -15.28 4.12 -9.87
C ASN A 284 -15.46 2.66 -10.35
N MET A 285 -14.55 1.75 -9.99
CA MET A 285 -14.68 0.32 -10.31
C MET A 285 -15.92 -0.30 -9.65
N ILE A 286 -16.21 0.04 -8.40
CA ILE A 286 -17.38 -0.45 -7.66
C ILE A 286 -18.68 0.08 -8.28
N LYS A 287 -18.77 1.38 -8.58
CA LYS A 287 -19.97 2.02 -9.12
C LYS A 287 -20.32 1.57 -10.52
N THR A 288 -19.31 1.46 -11.37
CA THR A 288 -19.50 1.09 -12.78
C THR A 288 -19.57 -0.42 -13.00
N GLY A 289 -19.04 -1.20 -12.07
CA GLY A 289 -18.81 -2.64 -12.27
C GLY A 289 -17.73 -2.96 -13.31
N ASN A 290 -17.04 -1.94 -13.82
CA ASN A 290 -15.96 -2.09 -14.81
C ASN A 290 -14.60 -2.08 -14.09
N VAL A 291 -13.90 -3.19 -14.15
CA VAL A 291 -12.55 -3.38 -13.61
C VAL A 291 -11.58 -3.52 -14.80
N PRO A 292 -10.98 -2.42 -15.28
CA PRO A 292 -10.23 -2.40 -16.52
C PRO A 292 -8.90 -3.15 -16.45
N THR A 293 -8.34 -3.25 -15.25
CA THR A 293 -7.05 -3.93 -15.03
C THR A 293 -7.04 -4.66 -13.69
N LYS A 294 -6.25 -5.72 -13.63
CA LYS A 294 -6.02 -6.49 -12.39
C LYS A 294 -5.16 -5.73 -11.40
N LYS A 295 -4.21 -4.97 -11.89
CA LYS A 295 -3.32 -4.14 -11.10
C LYS A 295 -3.22 -2.75 -11.73
N TYR A 296 -3.61 -1.74 -10.98
CA TYR A 296 -3.39 -0.34 -11.27
C TYR A 296 -2.20 0.13 -10.44
N ILE A 297 -1.12 0.50 -11.10
CA ILE A 297 0.08 1.00 -10.45
C ILE A 297 0.05 2.52 -10.49
N ASN A 298 0.21 3.17 -9.33
CA ASN A 298 0.39 4.61 -9.25
C ASN A 298 1.69 5.01 -9.96
N GLU A 299 1.63 6.09 -10.74
CA GLU A 299 2.84 6.71 -11.29
C GLU A 299 3.50 7.56 -10.19
N GLU A 300 4.70 7.17 -9.79
CA GLU A 300 5.44 7.78 -8.69
C GLU A 300 6.85 8.13 -9.11
N LYS A 301 7.45 9.12 -8.46
CA LYS A 301 8.78 9.62 -8.78
C LYS A 301 9.61 9.92 -7.54
N GLY A 302 10.93 10.02 -7.72
CA GLY A 302 11.81 10.53 -6.68
C GLY A 302 12.06 12.03 -6.83
N PHE A 303 12.21 12.72 -5.71
CA PHE A 303 12.57 14.14 -5.64
C PHE A 303 14.01 14.28 -5.14
N ASP A 304 14.75 15.10 -5.84
CA ASP A 304 16.16 15.43 -5.58
C ASP A 304 16.22 16.86 -5.01
N ALA A 305 16.90 17.04 -3.91
CA ALA A 305 17.03 18.34 -3.23
C ALA A 305 17.57 19.46 -4.13
N THR A 306 18.36 19.12 -5.16
CA THR A 306 18.93 20.10 -6.07
C THR A 306 17.97 20.51 -7.20
N LYS A 307 16.81 19.87 -7.32
CA LYS A 307 15.85 20.04 -8.42
C LYS A 307 14.42 20.33 -7.98
N ILE A 308 14.07 19.96 -6.73
CA ILE A 308 12.72 20.16 -6.19
C ILE A 308 12.35 21.65 -6.19
N THR A 309 11.07 21.92 -6.43
CA THR A 309 10.49 23.26 -6.45
C THR A 309 9.33 23.37 -5.45
N GLN A 310 8.93 24.61 -5.11
CA GLN A 310 7.71 24.82 -4.31
C GLN A 310 6.46 24.24 -4.99
N ALA A 311 6.38 24.29 -6.32
CA ALA A 311 5.28 23.72 -7.07
C ALA A 311 5.19 22.19 -6.93
N ASP A 312 6.34 21.50 -6.80
CA ASP A 312 6.35 20.06 -6.48
C ASP A 312 5.77 19.79 -5.10
N ILE A 313 6.14 20.59 -4.09
CA ILE A 313 5.61 20.48 -2.72
C ILE A 313 4.09 20.68 -2.72
N ASP A 314 3.60 21.69 -3.44
CA ASP A 314 2.17 22.00 -3.51
C ASP A 314 1.37 20.89 -4.21
N THR A 315 2.00 20.20 -5.16
CA THR A 315 1.36 19.15 -5.98
C THR A 315 1.40 17.79 -5.31
N TYR A 316 2.53 17.41 -4.72
CA TYR A 316 2.81 16.05 -4.28
C TYR A 316 2.93 15.89 -2.76
N GLY A 317 3.06 17.00 -2.03
CA GLY A 317 3.25 16.97 -0.58
C GLY A 317 2.01 16.51 0.17
N LEU A 318 2.17 15.51 1.04
CA LEU A 318 1.11 14.95 1.88
C LEU A 318 0.95 15.77 3.16
N GLY A 319 -0.29 15.94 3.60
CA GLY A 319 -0.62 16.71 4.81
C GLY A 319 -0.51 18.23 4.61
N ASP A 320 -0.41 18.96 5.71
CA ASP A 320 -0.31 20.42 5.75
C ASP A 320 1.12 20.95 5.84
#